data_9b6f4d8f1c37f987b71b8499abf21ace
#
_entry.id   9b6f4d8f1c37f987b71b8499abf21ace
#
_cell.length_a   1.000
_cell.length_b   1.000
_cell.length_c   1.000
_cell.angle_alpha   90.00
_cell.angle_beta   90.00
_cell.angle_gamma   90.00
#
_symmetry.space_group_name_H-M   'P 1'
#
loop_
_entity.id
_entity.type
_entity.pdbx_description
1 polymer ?
#
loop_
_entity_poly.entity_id
_entity_poly.type
_entity_poly.pdbx_seq_one_letter_code
_entity_poly.pdbx_strand_id
1 'polypeptide(L)'
;MFRSRYSHIFKTSKGVGLIYVSKGNSFLECDNELYSILSETRLGEEVKSQEIALLSQEVINTLENVGFLCHKFDDDDYIDKLRFISEASQHDKSSLGIVVAPTLDCNFACPYCFEKNKRARYMMPDVEQRLCEFIIENSNNSPITLYWYGGEPLLAIESIRRILKELYGKVEINN
;
A
#
# COMPACT_ATOMS: atom_id res chain seq x y z
N MET A 1 -1.08 21.62 20.83
CA MET A 1 -0.70 20.77 19.69
C MET A 1 -0.05 19.51 20.20
N PHE A 2 -0.23 18.39 19.51
CA PHE A 2 0.27 17.09 19.91
C PHE A 2 1.23 16.58 18.86
N ARG A 3 2.28 15.84 19.30
CA ARG A 3 3.08 15.06 18.39
C ARG A 3 2.31 13.82 17.97
N SER A 4 2.11 13.63 16.67
CA SER A 4 1.37 12.47 16.14
C SER A 4 2.01 11.15 16.57
N ARG A 5 1.18 10.17 16.94
CA ARG A 5 1.60 8.77 17.21
C ARG A 5 2.19 8.08 15.98
N TYR A 6 1.88 8.60 14.80
CA TYR A 6 2.31 8.08 13.51
C TYR A 6 3.56 8.77 12.98
N SER A 7 4.25 9.55 13.84
CA SER A 7 5.49 10.27 13.52
C SER A 7 6.72 9.56 14.09
N HIS A 8 7.80 9.60 13.35
CA HIS A 8 9.12 9.14 13.77
C HIS A 8 10.13 10.25 13.56
N ILE A 9 11.05 10.41 14.49
CA ILE A 9 12.18 11.34 14.35
C ILE A 9 13.46 10.58 14.71
N PHE A 10 14.46 10.68 13.85
CA PHE A 10 15.72 9.94 13.99
C PHE A 10 16.87 10.68 13.32
N LYS A 11 18.10 10.31 13.64
CA LYS A 11 19.30 10.78 12.94
C LYS A 11 19.83 9.70 12.01
N THR A 12 20.23 10.10 10.83
CA THR A 12 20.97 9.25 9.89
C THR A 12 22.39 8.98 10.40
N SER A 13 23.07 8.01 9.80
CA SER A 13 24.49 7.75 10.07
C SER A 13 25.41 8.95 9.76
N LYS A 14 24.93 9.90 8.95
CA LYS A 14 25.64 11.15 8.64
C LYS A 14 25.28 12.30 9.57
N GLY A 15 24.45 12.06 10.60
CA GLY A 15 24.05 13.07 11.60
C GLY A 15 22.91 14.00 11.13
N VAL A 16 22.31 13.75 9.96
CA VAL A 16 21.16 14.52 9.47
C VAL A 16 19.91 14.08 10.22
N GLY A 17 19.14 15.02 10.79
CA GLY A 17 17.85 14.76 11.40
C GLY A 17 16.78 14.50 10.33
N LEU A 18 15.98 13.46 10.53
CA LEU A 18 14.85 13.13 9.65
C LEU A 18 13.58 12.94 10.48
N ILE A 19 12.50 13.46 9.94
CA ILE A 19 11.13 13.25 10.41
C ILE A 19 10.40 12.40 9.35
N TYR A 20 9.76 11.33 9.77
CA TYR A 20 8.87 10.51 8.95
C TYR A 20 7.49 10.47 9.56
N VAL A 21 6.47 10.70 8.77
CA VAL A 21 5.06 10.60 9.17
C VAL A 21 4.34 9.59 8.30
N SER A 22 3.97 8.46 8.91
CA SER A 22 3.40 7.33 8.18
C SER A 22 1.98 7.58 7.66
N LYS A 23 1.20 8.45 8.28
CA LYS A 23 -0.14 8.83 7.81
C LYS A 23 -0.15 9.36 6.37
N GLY A 24 0.82 10.23 6.06
CA GLY A 24 0.95 10.87 4.74
C GLY A 24 2.13 10.34 3.92
N ASN A 25 2.84 9.30 4.42
CA ASN A 25 4.10 8.81 3.85
C ASN A 25 5.08 9.95 3.53
N SER A 26 5.20 10.90 4.45
CA SER A 26 5.94 12.15 4.27
C SER A 26 7.27 12.11 4.99
N PHE A 27 8.30 12.67 4.36
CA PHE A 27 9.63 12.84 4.95
C PHE A 27 10.01 14.32 4.97
N LEU A 28 10.65 14.75 6.07
CA LEU A 28 11.26 16.06 6.20
C LEU A 28 12.68 15.92 6.75
N GLU A 29 13.60 16.71 6.21
CA GLU A 29 14.88 16.97 6.85
C GLU A 29 14.71 18.02 7.94
N CYS A 30 15.39 17.84 9.06
CA CYS A 30 15.44 18.82 10.12
C CYS A 30 16.89 19.05 10.58
N ASP A 31 17.20 20.28 10.95
CA ASP A 31 18.48 20.63 11.52
C ASP A 31 18.61 20.10 12.98
N ASN A 32 19.76 20.31 13.57
CA ASN A 32 20.01 19.81 14.91
C ASN A 32 19.19 20.53 15.99
N GLU A 33 18.84 21.77 15.78
CA GLU A 33 18.04 22.56 16.73
C GLU A 33 16.60 22.06 16.74
N LEU A 34 15.97 21.97 15.58
CA LEU A 34 14.63 21.43 15.42
C LEU A 34 14.54 19.96 15.90
N TYR A 35 15.56 19.16 15.55
CA TYR A 35 15.66 17.79 16.05
C TYR A 35 15.64 17.73 17.59
N SER A 36 16.44 18.56 18.26
CA SER A 36 16.51 18.58 19.72
C SER A 36 15.17 18.96 20.36
N ILE A 37 14.49 19.98 19.81
CA ILE A 37 13.18 20.43 20.28
C ILE A 37 12.14 19.31 20.15
N LEU A 38 12.05 18.71 18.98
CA LEU A 38 10.97 17.77 18.67
C LEU A 38 11.20 16.34 19.21
N SER A 39 12.45 15.93 19.43
CA SER A 39 12.77 14.57 19.89
C SER A 39 12.41 14.31 21.33
N GLU A 40 12.28 15.33 22.15
CA GLU A 40 11.95 15.21 23.59
C GLU A 40 10.47 14.90 23.82
N THR A 41 9.57 15.34 22.93
CA THR A 41 8.14 15.05 23.06
C THR A 41 7.84 13.61 22.65
N ARG A 42 7.16 12.87 23.51
CA ARG A 42 6.74 11.48 23.20
C ARG A 42 5.57 11.45 22.21
N LEU A 43 5.42 10.29 21.59
CA LEU A 43 4.32 10.04 20.64
C LEU A 43 2.96 10.21 21.32
N GLY A 44 2.08 11.00 20.73
CA GLY A 44 0.73 11.28 21.24
C GLY A 44 0.67 12.23 22.43
N GLU A 45 1.81 12.78 22.85
CA GLU A 45 1.86 13.78 23.93
C GLU A 45 1.78 15.21 23.38
N GLU A 46 1.32 16.10 24.23
CA GLU A 46 1.26 17.53 23.93
C GLU A 46 2.67 18.11 23.89
N VAL A 47 2.97 18.83 22.82
CA VAL A 47 4.22 19.58 22.70
C VAL A 47 4.13 20.81 23.62
N LYS A 48 5.12 20.98 24.47
CA LYS A 48 5.10 22.07 25.46
C LYS A 48 5.04 23.43 24.77
N SER A 49 4.24 24.32 25.32
CA SER A 49 4.08 25.68 24.77
C SER A 49 5.40 26.43 24.62
N GLN A 50 6.37 26.17 25.50
CA GLN A 50 7.70 26.75 25.42
C GLN A 50 8.50 26.24 24.21
N GLU A 51 8.35 24.98 23.84
CA GLU A 51 8.98 24.35 22.67
C GLU A 51 8.36 24.88 21.36
N ILE A 52 7.04 24.98 21.32
CA ILE A 52 6.32 25.58 20.17
C ILE A 52 6.72 27.04 19.97
N ALA A 53 6.89 27.80 21.05
CA ALA A 53 7.27 29.21 20.97
C ALA A 53 8.69 29.46 20.41
N LEU A 54 9.54 28.45 20.37
CA LEU A 54 10.85 28.50 19.73
C LEU A 54 10.79 28.32 18.20
N LEU A 55 9.68 27.80 17.69
CA LEU A 55 9.52 27.53 16.26
C LEU A 55 8.91 28.72 15.53
N SER A 56 9.39 28.97 14.32
CA SER A 56 8.73 29.95 13.45
C SER A 56 7.35 29.42 12.99
N GLN A 57 6.44 30.34 12.64
CA GLN A 57 5.13 29.96 12.14
C GLN A 57 5.22 29.10 10.86
N GLU A 58 6.22 29.33 10.02
CA GLU A 58 6.46 28.57 8.80
C GLU A 58 6.82 27.11 9.13
N VAL A 59 7.68 26.89 10.13
CA VAL A 59 8.04 25.54 10.62
C VAL A 59 6.82 24.84 11.20
N ILE A 60 6.04 25.53 12.03
CA ILE A 60 4.79 24.98 12.61
C ILE A 60 3.85 24.54 11.48
N ASN A 61 3.57 25.41 10.51
CA ASN A 61 2.70 25.09 9.39
C ASN A 61 3.21 23.89 8.58
N THR A 62 4.52 23.80 8.39
CA THR A 62 5.14 22.66 7.68
C THR A 62 4.93 21.34 8.45
N LEU A 63 5.14 21.36 9.78
CA LEU A 63 4.97 20.20 10.65
C LEU A 63 3.50 19.78 10.74
N GLU A 64 2.56 20.70 10.70
CA GLU A 64 1.11 20.43 10.61
C GLU A 64 0.74 19.83 9.26
N ASN A 65 1.20 20.41 8.17
CA ASN A 65 0.90 19.95 6.81
C ASN A 65 1.38 18.52 6.56
N VAL A 66 2.51 18.11 7.12
CA VAL A 66 2.98 16.71 7.03
C VAL A 66 2.36 15.81 8.09
N GLY A 67 1.62 16.38 9.06
CA GLY A 67 0.94 15.65 10.11
C GLY A 67 1.86 15.20 11.26
N PHE A 68 3.02 15.83 11.45
CA PHE A 68 3.88 15.62 12.62
C PHE A 68 3.26 16.26 13.86
N LEU A 69 2.82 17.51 13.73
CA LEU A 69 1.96 18.19 14.70
C LEU A 69 0.50 18.02 14.29
N CYS A 70 -0.36 17.71 15.23
CA CYS A 70 -1.77 17.47 14.97
C CYS A 70 -2.63 17.86 16.18
N HIS A 71 -3.94 17.90 15.97
CA HIS A 71 -4.89 17.87 17.07
C HIS A 71 -5.05 16.44 17.60
N LYS A 72 -5.34 16.28 18.89
CA LYS A 72 -5.44 14.96 19.52
C LYS A 72 -6.44 14.04 18.82
N PHE A 73 -7.57 14.56 18.43
CA PHE A 73 -8.63 13.81 17.75
C PHE A 73 -8.22 13.27 16.38
N ASP A 74 -7.35 13.97 15.65
CA ASP A 74 -6.91 13.57 14.31
C ASP A 74 -6.16 12.23 14.31
N ASP A 75 -5.46 11.91 15.40
CA ASP A 75 -4.76 10.65 15.57
C ASP A 75 -5.71 9.53 16.05
N ASP A 76 -6.66 9.85 16.91
CA ASP A 76 -7.62 8.90 17.46
C ASP A 76 -8.59 8.42 16.36
N ASP A 77 -9.09 9.34 15.54
CA ASP A 77 -10.02 9.06 14.44
C ASP A 77 -9.36 8.39 13.23
N TYR A 78 -8.02 8.42 13.12
CA TYR A 78 -7.33 7.90 11.94
C TYR A 78 -7.57 6.41 11.70
N ILE A 79 -7.53 5.59 12.74
CA ILE A 79 -7.78 4.15 12.63
C ILE A 79 -9.24 3.87 12.26
N ASP A 80 -10.17 4.60 12.84
CA ASP A 80 -11.59 4.44 12.54
C ASP A 80 -11.90 4.85 11.10
N LYS A 81 -11.24 5.89 10.60
CA LYS A 81 -11.29 6.29 9.20
C LYS A 81 -10.73 5.21 8.26
N LEU A 82 -9.61 4.57 8.62
CA LEU A 82 -9.06 3.46 7.84
C LEU A 82 -9.97 2.23 7.86
N ARG A 83 -10.59 1.92 9.01
CA ARG A 83 -11.58 0.84 9.11
C ARG A 83 -12.78 1.11 8.21
N PHE A 84 -13.33 2.31 8.26
CA PHE A 84 -14.46 2.70 7.40
C PHE A 84 -14.10 2.57 5.91
N ILE A 85 -12.93 3.05 5.49
CA ILE A 85 -12.45 2.92 4.10
C ILE A 85 -12.29 1.44 3.72
N SER A 86 -11.72 0.63 4.60
CA SER A 86 -11.53 -0.82 4.38
C SER A 86 -12.87 -1.54 4.25
N GLU A 87 -13.82 -1.28 5.15
CA GLU A 87 -15.15 -1.87 5.11
C GLU A 87 -15.92 -1.44 3.86
N ALA A 88 -15.88 -0.16 3.51
CA ALA A 88 -16.51 0.35 2.31
C ALA A 88 -15.94 -0.34 1.04
N SER A 89 -14.61 -0.51 0.97
CA SER A 89 -13.96 -1.15 -0.18
C SER A 89 -14.22 -2.66 -0.25
N GLN A 90 -14.43 -3.35 0.88
CA GLN A 90 -14.80 -4.77 0.88
C GLN A 90 -16.20 -5.03 0.32
N HIS A 91 -17.09 -4.05 0.43
CA HIS A 91 -18.47 -4.13 -0.08
C HIS A 91 -18.64 -3.45 -1.46
N ASP A 92 -17.59 -2.83 -1.96
CA ASP A 92 -17.59 -2.21 -3.28
C ASP A 92 -17.56 -3.29 -4.37
N LYS A 93 -18.60 -3.31 -5.19
CA LYS A 93 -18.76 -4.22 -6.34
C LYS A 93 -18.53 -3.50 -7.68
N SER A 94 -17.98 -2.31 -7.67
CA SER A 94 -17.75 -1.51 -8.87
C SER A 94 -16.63 -2.07 -9.77
N SER A 95 -15.79 -2.94 -9.23
CA SER A 95 -14.73 -3.62 -9.99
C SER A 95 -14.36 -4.96 -9.35
N LEU A 96 -13.82 -5.88 -10.15
CA LEU A 96 -13.34 -7.18 -9.70
C LEU A 96 -11.86 -7.34 -10.07
N GLY A 97 -10.99 -7.38 -9.07
CA GLY A 97 -9.55 -7.66 -9.24
C GLY A 97 -9.24 -9.13 -8.98
N ILE A 98 -8.59 -9.81 -9.92
CA ILE A 98 -8.25 -11.23 -9.81
C ILE A 98 -6.77 -11.43 -10.10
N VAL A 99 -6.07 -12.07 -9.17
CA VAL A 99 -4.69 -12.51 -9.37
C VAL A 99 -4.70 -13.94 -9.87
N VAL A 100 -4.11 -14.18 -11.04
CA VAL A 100 -4.07 -15.47 -11.71
C VAL A 100 -2.62 -15.93 -11.86
N ALA A 101 -2.30 -17.12 -11.33
CA ALA A 101 -0.99 -17.76 -11.50
C ALA A 101 -1.12 -18.92 -12.50
N PRO A 102 -0.93 -18.69 -13.80
CA PRO A 102 -1.09 -19.73 -14.82
C PRO A 102 -0.01 -20.80 -14.77
N THR A 103 1.13 -20.47 -14.14
CA THR A 103 2.20 -21.41 -13.85
C THR A 103 2.99 -21.02 -12.61
N LEU A 104 3.56 -22.02 -11.95
CA LEU A 104 4.57 -21.85 -10.89
C LEU A 104 6.00 -22.09 -11.43
N ASP A 105 6.14 -22.40 -12.71
CA ASP A 105 7.44 -22.51 -13.38
C ASP A 105 8.05 -21.12 -13.62
N CYS A 106 9.38 -21.04 -13.55
CA CYS A 106 10.10 -19.77 -13.68
C CYS A 106 11.49 -20.01 -14.26
N ASN A 107 11.86 -19.18 -15.23
CA ASN A 107 13.19 -19.17 -15.84
C ASN A 107 14.13 -18.11 -15.24
N PHE A 108 13.73 -17.44 -14.15
CA PHE A 108 14.57 -16.52 -13.37
C PHE A 108 15.17 -17.18 -12.13
N ALA A 109 16.23 -16.58 -11.59
CA ALA A 109 16.94 -17.04 -10.40
C ALA A 109 17.09 -15.92 -9.36
N CYS A 110 16.00 -15.21 -9.08
CA CYS A 110 16.00 -14.10 -8.14
C CYS A 110 16.43 -14.56 -6.73
N PRO A 111 17.43 -13.93 -6.10
CA PRO A 111 17.97 -14.40 -4.82
C PRO A 111 16.96 -14.27 -3.66
N TYR A 112 15.99 -13.38 -3.78
CA TYR A 112 14.93 -13.11 -2.80
C TYR A 112 13.61 -13.84 -3.10
N CYS A 113 13.59 -14.76 -4.08
CA CYS A 113 12.36 -15.43 -4.48
C CYS A 113 11.87 -16.41 -3.39
N PHE A 114 10.67 -16.18 -2.88
CA PHE A 114 10.02 -17.08 -1.90
C PHE A 114 9.49 -18.36 -2.54
N GLU A 115 9.38 -18.41 -3.86
CA GLU A 115 8.91 -19.56 -4.63
C GLU A 115 10.03 -20.51 -5.10
N LYS A 116 11.29 -20.24 -4.76
CA LYS A 116 12.49 -20.92 -5.26
C LYS A 116 12.45 -22.45 -5.18
N ASN A 117 11.69 -23.03 -4.26
CA ASN A 117 11.61 -24.47 -4.02
C ASN A 117 10.29 -25.11 -4.47
N LYS A 118 9.45 -24.37 -5.19
CA LYS A 118 8.19 -24.90 -5.70
C LYS A 118 8.41 -25.76 -6.93
N ARG A 119 7.61 -26.82 -7.05
CA ARG A 119 7.62 -27.65 -8.27
C ARG A 119 6.95 -26.87 -9.40
N ALA A 120 7.56 -26.90 -10.59
CA ALA A 120 6.93 -26.41 -11.79
C ALA A 120 5.56 -27.05 -12.00
N ARG A 121 4.53 -26.24 -12.13
CA ARG A 121 3.15 -26.65 -12.39
C ARG A 121 2.49 -25.64 -13.28
N TYR A 122 1.71 -26.12 -14.23
CA TYR A 122 0.87 -25.32 -15.12
C TYR A 122 -0.59 -25.49 -14.75
N MET A 123 -1.38 -24.45 -14.96
CA MET A 123 -2.83 -24.51 -14.79
C MET A 123 -3.41 -25.49 -15.82
N MET A 124 -4.27 -26.36 -15.35
CA MET A 124 -4.93 -27.35 -16.20
C MET A 124 -6.08 -26.72 -16.98
N PRO A 125 -6.42 -27.19 -18.19
CA PRO A 125 -7.47 -26.60 -19.02
C PRO A 125 -8.85 -26.55 -18.35
N ASP A 126 -9.19 -27.53 -17.53
CA ASP A 126 -10.44 -27.55 -16.78
C ASP A 126 -10.47 -26.48 -15.68
N VAL A 127 -9.30 -26.15 -15.08
CA VAL A 127 -9.16 -25.05 -14.13
C VAL A 127 -9.27 -23.70 -14.85
N GLU A 128 -8.67 -23.56 -16.05
CA GLU A 128 -8.81 -22.37 -16.89
C GLU A 128 -10.28 -22.08 -17.21
N GLN A 129 -11.02 -23.12 -17.60
CA GLN A 129 -12.45 -23.01 -17.92
C GLN A 129 -13.25 -22.57 -16.69
N ARG A 130 -13.08 -23.23 -15.55
CA ARG A 130 -13.76 -22.85 -14.30
C ARG A 130 -13.42 -21.46 -13.82
N LEU A 131 -12.18 -21.01 -14.02
CA LEU A 131 -11.77 -19.64 -13.74
C LEU A 131 -12.56 -18.65 -14.61
N CYS A 132 -12.70 -18.92 -15.92
CA CYS A 132 -13.47 -18.06 -16.79
C CYS A 132 -14.95 -18.01 -16.39
N GLU A 133 -15.55 -19.17 -16.08
CA GLU A 133 -16.92 -19.26 -15.58
C GLU A 133 -17.10 -18.43 -14.31
N PHE A 134 -16.21 -18.59 -13.33
CA PHE A 134 -16.22 -17.82 -12.09
C PHE A 134 -16.13 -16.30 -12.34
N ILE A 135 -15.25 -15.88 -13.26
CA ILE A 135 -15.07 -14.46 -13.60
C ILE A 135 -16.37 -13.91 -14.21
N ILE A 136 -16.96 -14.62 -15.15
CA ILE A 136 -18.19 -14.19 -15.84
C ILE A 136 -19.35 -14.08 -14.84
N GLU A 137 -19.52 -15.07 -13.97
CA GLU A 137 -20.59 -15.11 -12.97
C GLU A 137 -20.47 -14.00 -11.92
N ASN A 138 -19.25 -13.60 -11.57
CA ASN A 138 -18.99 -12.67 -10.47
C ASN A 138 -18.66 -11.22 -10.92
N SER A 139 -18.50 -10.99 -12.23
CA SER A 139 -18.19 -9.64 -12.73
C SER A 139 -19.34 -8.64 -12.50
N ASN A 140 -20.60 -9.12 -12.39
CA ASN A 140 -21.79 -8.27 -12.20
C ASN A 140 -21.89 -7.11 -13.21
N ASN A 141 -21.43 -7.29 -14.42
CA ASN A 141 -21.27 -6.25 -15.45
C ASN A 141 -20.32 -5.11 -15.06
N SER A 142 -19.49 -5.32 -14.05
CA SER A 142 -18.44 -4.39 -13.65
C SER A 142 -17.13 -4.72 -14.35
N PRO A 143 -16.27 -3.73 -14.60
CA PRO A 143 -14.95 -3.96 -15.17
C PRO A 143 -14.11 -4.89 -14.29
N ILE A 144 -13.36 -5.78 -14.92
CA ILE A 144 -12.42 -6.67 -14.22
C ILE A 144 -10.97 -6.27 -14.50
N THR A 145 -10.10 -6.55 -13.54
CA THR A 145 -8.65 -6.41 -13.71
C THR A 145 -7.98 -7.75 -13.44
N LEU A 146 -7.21 -8.25 -14.40
CA LEU A 146 -6.45 -9.49 -14.29
C LEU A 146 -4.98 -9.19 -14.01
N TYR A 147 -4.49 -9.68 -12.87
CA TYR A 147 -3.08 -9.61 -12.50
C TYR A 147 -2.43 -10.97 -12.73
N TRP A 148 -1.56 -11.05 -13.72
CA TRP A 148 -0.81 -12.28 -13.98
C TRP A 148 0.36 -12.40 -13.01
N TYR A 149 0.40 -13.52 -12.30
CA TYR A 149 1.35 -13.79 -11.24
C TYR A 149 1.87 -15.24 -11.30
N GLY A 150 2.63 -15.66 -10.30
CA GLY A 150 3.19 -17.01 -10.15
C GLY A 150 4.70 -17.02 -10.27
N GLY A 151 5.26 -17.99 -10.96
CA GLY A 151 6.69 -18.00 -11.33
C GLY A 151 6.97 -16.93 -12.38
N GLU A 152 7.10 -17.34 -13.66
CA GLU A 152 7.10 -16.40 -14.79
C GLU A 152 5.84 -16.65 -15.63
N PRO A 153 4.80 -15.80 -15.52
CA PRO A 153 3.53 -16.03 -16.21
C PRO A 153 3.64 -16.19 -17.72
N LEU A 154 4.62 -15.53 -18.35
CA LEU A 154 4.83 -15.61 -19.81
C LEU A 154 5.29 -16.97 -20.28
N LEU A 155 5.79 -17.85 -19.42
CA LEU A 155 6.03 -19.25 -19.76
C LEU A 155 4.73 -20.01 -20.05
N ALA A 156 3.59 -19.51 -19.54
CA ALA A 156 2.25 -20.04 -19.79
C ALA A 156 1.43 -19.16 -20.74
N ILE A 157 2.06 -18.50 -21.72
CA ILE A 157 1.41 -17.55 -22.61
C ILE A 157 0.18 -18.13 -23.34
N GLU A 158 0.18 -19.43 -23.66
CA GLU A 158 -0.96 -20.08 -24.31
C GLU A 158 -2.15 -20.22 -23.35
N SER A 159 -1.93 -20.47 -22.04
CA SER A 159 -2.98 -20.40 -21.01
C SER A 159 -3.59 -19.01 -20.94
N ILE A 160 -2.74 -17.98 -20.88
CA ILE A 160 -3.17 -16.58 -20.84
C ILE A 160 -4.02 -16.25 -22.05
N ARG A 161 -3.58 -16.64 -23.24
CA ARG A 161 -4.34 -16.43 -24.50
C ARG A 161 -5.70 -17.13 -24.49
N ARG A 162 -5.79 -18.37 -24.00
CA ARG A 162 -7.07 -19.10 -23.94
C ARG A 162 -8.04 -18.42 -22.98
N ILE A 163 -7.56 -18.04 -21.78
CA ILE A 163 -8.37 -17.34 -20.79
C ILE A 163 -8.89 -16.00 -21.35
N LEU A 164 -8.00 -15.17 -21.90
CA LEU A 164 -8.40 -13.90 -22.50
C LEU A 164 -9.38 -14.05 -23.66
N LYS A 165 -9.18 -15.06 -24.50
CA LYS A 165 -10.09 -15.36 -25.62
C LYS A 165 -11.48 -15.77 -25.12
N GLU A 166 -11.56 -16.56 -24.05
CA GLU A 166 -12.83 -17.01 -23.48
C GLU A 166 -13.60 -15.87 -22.81
N LEU A 167 -12.88 -14.92 -22.20
CA LEU A 167 -13.46 -13.74 -21.55
C LEU A 167 -13.84 -12.63 -22.53
N TYR A 168 -13.24 -12.62 -23.73
CA TYR A 168 -13.45 -11.56 -24.71
C TYR A 168 -14.92 -11.44 -25.11
N GLY A 169 -15.47 -10.23 -25.02
CA GLY A 169 -16.87 -9.91 -25.33
C GLY A 169 -17.89 -10.40 -24.27
N LYS A 170 -17.45 -11.08 -23.20
CA LYS A 170 -18.31 -11.54 -22.11
C LYS A 170 -18.16 -10.65 -20.86
N VAL A 171 -17.00 -10.03 -20.67
CA VAL A 171 -16.70 -9.11 -19.58
C VAL A 171 -15.87 -7.95 -20.11
N GLU A 172 -15.95 -6.81 -19.42
CA GLU A 172 -15.08 -5.67 -19.67
C GLU A 172 -13.77 -5.85 -18.89
N ILE A 173 -12.63 -5.84 -19.59
CA ILE A 173 -11.31 -6.00 -18.97
C ILE A 173 -10.62 -4.64 -18.99
N ASN A 174 -10.24 -4.14 -17.80
CA ASN A 174 -9.41 -2.95 -17.67
C ASN A 174 -7.98 -3.26 -18.13
N ASN A 175 -7.43 -2.38 -18.95
CA ASN A 175 -6.05 -2.44 -19.44
C ASN A 175 -5.09 -1.76 -18.47
#